data_e17060b1520a170261ef722619bac16a
#
_entry.id   e17060b1520a170261ef722619bac16a
#
_cell.length_a   1.000
_cell.length_b   1.000
_cell.length_c   1.000
_cell.angle_alpha   90.00
_cell.angle_beta   90.00
_cell.angle_gamma   90.00
#
_symmetry.space_group_name_H-M   'P 1'
#
loop_
_entity.id
_entity.type
_entity.pdbx_description
1 polymer ?
#
loop_
_entity_poly.entity_id
_entity_poly.type
_entity_poly.pdbx_seq_one_letter_code
_entity_poly.pdbx_strand_id
1 'polypeptide(L)'
;MAGGVGSRFWPVSTQENPKQFHDMLGKGETLIQRTFGRINELVPEQNILIATNTRYEDLVLKQLTKTTKKQLLLEPAMRNTAPCILYAALKIYNENPDGVMLVAPSDHWIENEAEFIRNIKTSFEACACLLYTSDAADD
;
A
#
# COMPACT_ATOMS: atom_id res chain seq x y z
N MET A 1 0.86 -0.77 1.64
CA MET A 1 1.62 -1.32 2.80
C MET A 1 0.82 -2.45 3.43
N ALA A 2 1.38 -3.65 3.53
CA ALA A 2 0.69 -4.88 3.94
C ALA A 2 1.43 -5.65 5.06
N GLY A 3 2.06 -4.95 6.00
CA GLY A 3 2.96 -5.52 7.01
C GLY A 3 2.38 -5.74 8.41
N GLY A 4 1.19 -5.24 8.71
CA GLY A 4 0.60 -5.32 10.05
C GLY A 4 0.06 -6.70 10.41
N VAL A 5 0.22 -7.15 11.66
CA VAL A 5 -0.30 -8.44 12.15
C VAL A 5 -1.79 -8.39 12.49
N GLY A 6 -2.36 -7.19 12.71
CA GLY A 6 -3.79 -7.02 12.97
C GLY A 6 -4.30 -7.72 14.25
N SER A 7 -3.49 -7.75 15.32
CA SER A 7 -3.80 -8.44 16.58
C SER A 7 -5.14 -8.07 17.23
N ARG A 8 -5.67 -6.88 16.93
CA ARG A 8 -6.98 -6.40 17.43
C ARG A 8 -8.18 -7.18 16.86
N PHE A 9 -7.98 -7.94 15.78
CA PHE A 9 -9.02 -8.74 15.12
C PHE A 9 -8.89 -10.24 15.43
N TRP A 10 -8.16 -10.59 16.50
CA TRP A 10 -8.13 -11.97 16.95
C TRP A 10 -9.56 -12.46 17.33
N PRO A 11 -10.01 -13.68 16.97
CA PRO A 11 -9.26 -14.79 16.35
C PRO A 11 -9.22 -14.78 14.82
N VAL A 12 -9.88 -13.84 14.14
CA VAL A 12 -9.97 -13.80 12.68
C VAL A 12 -8.61 -13.45 12.05
N SER A 13 -7.84 -12.53 12.65
CA SER A 13 -6.49 -12.18 12.20
C SER A 13 -5.45 -12.84 13.07
N THR A 14 -4.51 -13.56 12.45
CA THR A 14 -3.39 -14.24 13.10
C THR A 14 -2.06 -13.77 12.51
N GLN A 15 -0.92 -14.17 13.13
CA GLN A 15 0.39 -13.90 12.57
C GLN A 15 0.63 -14.58 11.23
N GLU A 16 0.00 -15.72 10.99
CA GLU A 16 0.15 -16.49 9.76
C GLU A 16 -0.77 -15.97 8.65
N ASN A 17 -1.93 -15.43 9.04
CA ASN A 17 -2.91 -14.87 8.11
C ASN A 17 -3.47 -13.55 8.65
N PRO A 18 -2.75 -12.42 8.47
CA PRO A 18 -3.19 -11.10 8.91
C PRO A 18 -4.44 -10.60 8.18
N LYS A 19 -5.13 -9.63 8.80
CA LYS A 19 -6.44 -9.10 8.36
C LYS A 19 -6.49 -8.67 6.89
N GLN A 20 -5.41 -8.14 6.34
CA GLN A 20 -5.37 -7.69 4.95
C GLN A 20 -5.56 -8.82 3.93
N PHE A 21 -5.30 -10.07 4.33
CA PHE A 21 -5.46 -11.25 3.50
C PHE A 21 -6.83 -11.94 3.65
N HIS A 22 -7.74 -11.34 4.44
CA HIS A 22 -9.10 -11.84 4.64
C HIS A 22 -10.13 -11.05 3.84
N ASP A 23 -11.18 -11.75 3.40
CA ASP A 23 -12.42 -11.11 2.95
C ASP A 23 -13.26 -10.72 4.18
N MET A 24 -12.97 -9.54 4.73
CA MET A 24 -13.63 -9.01 5.92
C MET A 24 -15.08 -8.58 5.67
N LEU A 25 -15.52 -8.53 4.42
CA LEU A 25 -16.79 -7.95 4.00
C LEU A 25 -17.72 -8.98 3.34
N GLY A 26 -17.24 -10.22 3.14
CA GLY A 26 -18.01 -11.26 2.47
C GLY A 26 -18.34 -10.96 1.00
N LYS A 27 -17.46 -10.20 0.32
CA LYS A 27 -17.65 -9.79 -1.08
C LYS A 27 -16.82 -10.58 -2.08
N GLY A 28 -16.13 -11.63 -1.63
CA GLY A 28 -15.30 -12.49 -2.46
C GLY A 28 -13.89 -11.92 -2.73
N GLU A 29 -13.55 -10.78 -2.13
CA GLU A 29 -12.24 -10.12 -2.30
C GLU A 29 -11.63 -9.77 -0.94
N THR A 30 -10.33 -10.00 -0.79
CA THR A 30 -9.60 -9.61 0.42
C THR A 30 -9.29 -8.12 0.44
N LEU A 31 -8.96 -7.57 1.61
CA LEU A 31 -8.66 -6.14 1.74
C LEU A 31 -7.47 -5.72 0.87
N ILE A 32 -6.45 -6.57 0.73
CA ILE A 32 -5.30 -6.28 -0.13
C ILE A 32 -5.69 -6.27 -1.61
N GLN A 33 -6.57 -7.19 -2.05
CA GLN A 33 -7.07 -7.23 -3.43
C GLN A 33 -7.88 -5.99 -3.76
N ARG A 34 -8.77 -5.57 -2.88
CA ARG A 34 -9.55 -4.34 -3.06
C ARG A 34 -8.68 -3.10 -3.11
N THR A 35 -7.70 -3.00 -2.20
CA THR A 35 -6.77 -1.86 -2.20
C THR A 35 -5.94 -1.83 -3.47
N PHE A 36 -5.45 -2.99 -3.93
CA PHE A 36 -4.71 -3.09 -5.18
C PHE A 36 -5.56 -2.68 -6.38
N GLY A 37 -6.77 -3.19 -6.51
CA GLY A 37 -7.71 -2.82 -7.58
C GLY A 37 -7.98 -1.32 -7.62
N ARG A 38 -8.27 -0.71 -6.47
CA ARG A 38 -8.49 0.73 -6.33
C ARG A 38 -7.27 1.56 -6.75
N ILE A 39 -6.06 1.18 -6.34
CA ILE A 39 -4.84 1.89 -6.72
C ILE A 39 -4.53 1.68 -8.21
N ASN A 40 -4.86 0.53 -8.79
CA ASN A 40 -4.67 0.25 -10.21
C ASN A 40 -5.55 1.11 -11.14
N GLU A 41 -6.61 1.74 -10.61
CA GLU A 41 -7.36 2.76 -11.34
C GLU A 41 -6.64 4.13 -11.40
N LEU A 42 -5.67 4.34 -10.53
CA LEU A 42 -4.91 5.59 -10.42
C LEU A 42 -3.58 5.53 -11.18
N VAL A 43 -2.90 4.40 -11.10
CA VAL A 43 -1.56 4.22 -11.66
C VAL A 43 -1.45 2.86 -12.36
N PRO A 44 -0.59 2.74 -13.39
CA PRO A 44 -0.33 1.46 -14.04
C PRO A 44 0.14 0.39 -13.05
N GLU A 45 -0.30 -0.85 -13.25
CA GLU A 45 -0.03 -1.98 -12.36
C GLU A 45 1.46 -2.16 -12.04
N GLN A 46 2.33 -2.00 -13.03
CA GLN A 46 3.78 -2.13 -12.84
C GLN A 46 4.39 -1.07 -11.90
N ASN A 47 3.69 0.03 -11.66
CA ASN A 47 4.11 1.10 -10.77
C ASN A 47 3.57 0.93 -9.33
N ILE A 48 2.84 -0.16 -9.07
CA ILE A 48 2.34 -0.46 -7.72
C ILE A 48 3.37 -1.30 -6.99
N LEU A 49 3.95 -0.76 -5.92
CA LEU A 49 4.86 -1.46 -5.03
C LEU A 49 4.10 -1.95 -3.78
N ILE A 50 4.33 -3.19 -3.40
CA ILE A 50 3.71 -3.80 -2.23
C ILE A 50 4.77 -4.01 -1.15
N ALA A 51 4.75 -3.16 -0.13
CA ALA A 51 5.62 -3.29 1.03
C ALA A 51 5.00 -4.25 2.04
N THR A 52 5.70 -5.32 2.33
CA THR A 52 5.26 -6.39 3.23
C THR A 52 6.44 -7.06 3.93
N ASN A 53 6.16 -7.87 4.95
CA ASN A 53 7.20 -8.70 5.56
C ASN A 53 7.53 -9.90 4.67
N THR A 54 8.80 -10.34 4.68
CA THR A 54 9.28 -11.50 3.91
C THR A 54 8.41 -12.75 4.10
N ARG A 55 7.89 -12.98 5.32
CA ARG A 55 7.00 -14.13 5.61
C ARG A 55 5.69 -14.14 4.82
N TYR A 56 5.25 -13.00 4.30
CA TYR A 56 3.98 -12.87 3.58
C TYR A 56 4.16 -12.79 2.06
N GLU A 57 5.39 -12.98 1.54
CA GLU A 57 5.68 -12.96 0.12
C GLU A 57 4.74 -13.89 -0.67
N ASP A 58 4.65 -15.15 -0.25
CA ASP A 58 3.81 -16.14 -0.93
C ASP A 58 2.32 -15.82 -0.85
N LEU A 59 1.84 -15.29 0.28
CA LEU A 59 0.45 -14.86 0.43
C LEU A 59 0.10 -13.71 -0.51
N VAL A 60 0.99 -12.72 -0.64
CA VAL A 60 0.79 -11.61 -1.57
C VAL A 60 0.75 -12.11 -3.00
N LEU A 61 1.72 -12.91 -3.43
CA LEU A 61 1.78 -13.44 -4.81
C LEU A 61 0.59 -14.36 -5.13
N LYS A 62 0.10 -15.10 -4.14
CA LYS A 62 -1.10 -15.96 -4.29
C LYS A 62 -2.37 -15.13 -4.49
N GLN A 63 -2.52 -14.02 -3.79
CA GLN A 63 -3.73 -13.19 -3.85
C GLN A 63 -3.70 -12.13 -4.95
N LEU A 64 -2.52 -11.61 -5.27
CA LEU A 64 -2.30 -10.64 -6.34
C LEU A 64 -1.58 -11.31 -7.51
N THR A 65 -2.31 -12.15 -8.24
CA THR A 65 -1.76 -13.05 -9.27
C THR A 65 -1.05 -12.35 -10.44
N LYS A 66 -1.32 -11.08 -10.67
CA LYS A 66 -0.66 -10.27 -11.70
C LYS A 66 0.63 -9.62 -11.20
N THR A 67 0.82 -9.55 -9.88
CA THR A 67 1.99 -8.94 -9.27
C THR A 67 3.23 -9.83 -9.41
N THR A 68 4.36 -9.23 -9.70
CA THR A 68 5.67 -9.89 -9.79
C THR A 68 6.50 -9.66 -8.53
N LYS A 69 7.49 -10.51 -8.28
CA LYS A 69 8.44 -10.34 -7.16
C LYS A 69 9.18 -8.99 -7.18
N LYS A 70 9.37 -8.38 -8.35
CA LYS A 70 10.02 -7.06 -8.49
C LYS A 70 9.22 -5.92 -7.85
N GLN A 71 7.90 -6.10 -7.76
CA GLN A 71 6.98 -5.13 -7.13
C GLN A 71 6.89 -5.32 -5.61
N LEU A 72 7.49 -6.37 -5.05
CA LEU A 72 7.50 -6.57 -3.61
C LEU A 72 8.68 -5.84 -2.96
N LEU A 73 8.37 -5.09 -1.91
CA LEU A 73 9.34 -4.52 -1.00
C LEU A 73 9.30 -5.36 0.28
N LEU A 74 10.22 -6.32 0.36
CA LEU A 74 10.26 -7.28 1.45
C LEU A 74 11.06 -6.71 2.63
N GLU A 75 10.38 -6.47 3.75
CA GLU A 75 11.02 -6.06 4.99
C GLU A 75 11.45 -7.30 5.78
N PRO A 76 12.75 -7.44 6.11
CA PRO A 76 13.23 -8.56 6.91
C PRO A 76 12.75 -8.52 8.37
N ALA A 77 12.43 -7.31 8.86
CA ALA A 77 11.90 -7.08 10.20
C ALA A 77 10.89 -5.93 10.16
N MET A 78 9.81 -6.05 10.92
CA MET A 78 8.82 -4.99 11.06
C MET A 78 9.37 -3.86 11.93
N ARG A 79 9.70 -2.72 11.31
CA ARG A 79 10.29 -1.55 11.98
C ARG A 79 9.39 -0.31 11.92
N ASN A 80 8.08 -0.50 11.97
CA ASN A 80 7.09 0.55 11.84
C ASN A 80 7.00 1.18 10.43
N THR A 81 6.16 2.19 10.30
CA THR A 81 5.75 2.77 9.01
C THR A 81 6.85 3.59 8.34
N ALA A 82 7.55 4.44 9.09
CA ALA A 82 8.50 5.40 8.52
C ALA A 82 9.68 4.74 7.76
N PRO A 83 10.39 3.75 8.30
CA PRO A 83 11.45 3.05 7.56
C PRO A 83 10.95 2.36 6.28
N CYS A 84 9.74 1.81 6.32
CA CYS A 84 9.11 1.18 5.15
C CYS A 84 8.83 2.20 4.04
N ILE A 85 8.29 3.37 4.40
CA ILE A 85 8.03 4.48 3.47
C ILE A 85 9.35 4.99 2.89
N LEU A 86 10.37 5.21 3.74
CA LEU A 86 11.69 5.67 3.29
C LEU A 86 12.32 4.68 2.30
N TYR A 87 12.24 3.39 2.58
CA TYR A 87 12.76 2.36 1.67
C TYR A 87 12.06 2.38 0.31
N ALA A 88 10.73 2.51 0.30
CA ALA A 88 9.95 2.67 -0.92
C ALA A 88 10.33 3.95 -1.68
N ALA A 89 10.44 5.07 -0.98
CA ALA A 89 10.81 6.36 -1.55
C ALA A 89 12.20 6.33 -2.20
N LEU A 90 13.20 5.75 -1.54
CA LEU A 90 14.54 5.61 -2.09
C LEU A 90 14.58 4.74 -3.34
N LYS A 91 13.79 3.66 -3.36
CA LYS A 91 13.68 2.79 -4.54
C LYS A 91 13.06 3.54 -5.72
N ILE A 92 11.97 4.26 -5.49
CA ILE A 92 11.30 5.07 -6.52
C ILE A 92 12.23 6.19 -7.00
N TYR A 93 12.89 6.89 -6.08
CA TYR A 93 13.82 7.97 -6.40
C TYR A 93 14.97 7.53 -7.31
N ASN A 94 15.51 6.32 -7.10
CA ASN A 94 16.56 5.76 -7.95
C ASN A 94 16.08 5.47 -9.37
N GLU A 95 14.81 5.16 -9.56
CA GLU A 95 14.22 4.87 -10.87
C GLU A 95 13.68 6.15 -11.54
N ASN A 96 13.08 7.05 -10.74
CA ASN A 96 12.50 8.31 -11.20
C ASN A 96 12.55 9.35 -10.08
N PRO A 97 13.56 10.26 -10.07
CA PRO A 97 13.72 11.29 -9.05
C PRO A 97 12.56 12.28 -8.93
N ASP A 98 11.81 12.47 -10.01
CA ASP A 98 10.64 13.38 -10.06
C ASP A 98 9.31 12.64 -9.78
N GLY A 99 9.38 11.37 -9.37
CA GLY A 99 8.22 10.54 -9.13
C GLY A 99 7.40 10.97 -7.92
N VAL A 100 6.09 11.14 -8.09
CA VAL A 100 5.16 11.36 -6.98
C VAL A 100 4.71 10.01 -6.43
N MET A 101 4.80 9.84 -5.10
CA MET A 101 4.46 8.60 -4.42
C MET A 101 3.17 8.71 -3.61
N LEU A 102 2.25 7.77 -3.81
CA LEU A 102 1.10 7.55 -2.93
C LEU A 102 1.40 6.40 -1.96
N VAL A 103 1.24 6.65 -0.67
CA VAL A 103 1.33 5.62 0.36
C VAL A 103 -0.08 5.26 0.84
N ALA A 104 -0.50 4.03 0.57
CA ALA A 104 -1.82 3.53 0.96
C ALA A 104 -1.70 2.30 1.89
N PRO A 105 -2.36 2.29 3.06
CA PRO A 105 -2.52 1.08 3.87
C PRO A 105 -3.41 0.07 3.14
N SER A 106 -3.10 -1.22 3.26
CA SER A 106 -3.86 -2.30 2.59
C SER A 106 -5.09 -2.77 3.35
N ASP A 107 -5.39 -2.16 4.49
CA ASP A 107 -6.41 -2.59 5.44
C ASP A 107 -7.48 -1.53 5.72
N HIS A 108 -7.48 -0.44 4.96
CA HIS A 108 -8.47 0.61 5.07
C HIS A 108 -9.69 0.32 4.19
N TRP A 109 -10.86 0.46 4.83
CA TRP A 109 -12.12 0.51 4.13
C TRP A 109 -12.38 1.91 3.59
N ILE A 110 -12.73 2.00 2.31
CA ILE A 110 -13.15 3.23 1.64
C ILE A 110 -14.57 2.99 1.13
N GLU A 111 -15.54 3.75 1.61
CA GLU A 111 -16.94 3.59 1.25
C GLU A 111 -17.22 4.16 -0.15
N ASN A 112 -16.76 5.37 -0.41
CA ASN A 112 -16.92 6.02 -1.71
C ASN A 112 -15.60 5.99 -2.49
N GLU A 113 -15.37 4.87 -3.19
CA GLU A 113 -14.14 4.67 -3.96
C GLU A 113 -14.00 5.67 -5.12
N ALA A 114 -15.10 6.04 -5.78
CA ALA A 114 -15.06 7.00 -6.88
C ALA A 114 -14.62 8.40 -6.42
N GLU A 115 -15.10 8.83 -5.26
CA GLU A 115 -14.69 10.10 -4.68
C GLU A 115 -13.23 10.06 -4.21
N PHE A 116 -12.83 8.96 -3.59
CA PHE A 116 -11.43 8.75 -3.20
C PHE A 116 -10.50 8.87 -4.40
N ILE A 117 -10.79 8.18 -5.50
CA ILE A 117 -9.99 8.22 -6.74
C ILE A 117 -9.90 9.64 -7.30
N ARG A 118 -11.02 10.37 -7.34
CA ARG A 118 -11.03 11.77 -7.79
C ARG A 118 -10.13 12.65 -6.93
N ASN A 119 -10.25 12.53 -5.61
CA ASN A 119 -9.46 13.32 -4.66
C ASN A 119 -7.96 13.01 -4.76
N ILE A 120 -7.58 11.74 -4.95
CA ILE A 120 -6.18 11.36 -5.15
C ILE A 120 -5.63 11.91 -6.47
N LYS A 121 -6.41 11.89 -7.55
CA LYS A 121 -5.97 12.51 -8.83
C LYS A 121 -5.67 14.00 -8.65
N THR A 122 -6.58 14.74 -8.00
CA THR A 122 -6.36 16.16 -7.68
C THR A 122 -5.12 16.35 -6.79
N SER A 123 -4.89 15.43 -5.84
CA SER A 123 -3.70 15.48 -4.97
C SER A 123 -2.41 15.23 -5.76
N PHE A 124 -2.39 14.32 -6.72
CA PHE A 124 -1.25 14.12 -7.61
C PHE A 124 -0.93 15.38 -8.42
N GLU A 125 -1.96 16.03 -8.99
CA GLU A 125 -1.80 17.29 -9.72
C GLU A 125 -1.22 18.39 -8.83
N ALA A 126 -1.73 18.53 -7.62
CA ALA A 126 -1.23 19.49 -6.64
C ALA A 126 0.23 19.19 -6.25
N CYS A 127 0.58 17.93 -5.97
CA CYS A 127 1.96 17.55 -5.64
C CYS A 127 2.94 17.79 -6.79
N ALA A 128 2.51 17.59 -8.04
CA ALA A 128 3.34 17.85 -9.20
C ALA A 128 3.59 19.37 -9.43
N CYS A 129 2.65 20.22 -9.02
CA CYS A 129 2.74 21.68 -9.17
C CYS A 129 3.36 22.37 -7.95
N LEU A 130 3.18 21.80 -6.75
CA LEU A 130 3.60 22.38 -5.49
C LEU A 130 4.79 21.59 -4.94
N LEU A 131 5.98 22.07 -5.16
CA LEU A 131 7.21 21.58 -4.51
C LEU A 131 7.23 21.82 -2.98
N TYR A 132 6.12 22.19 -2.37
CA TYR A 132 6.02 22.52 -0.94
C TYR A 132 4.93 21.73 -0.25
N THR A 133 5.36 20.81 0.58
CA THR A 133 4.56 20.32 1.71
C THR A 133 4.96 21.12 2.94
N SER A 134 4.00 21.50 3.78
CA SER A 134 4.26 22.09 5.08
C SER A 134 5.26 21.20 5.84
N ASP A 135 6.34 21.77 6.31
CA ASP A 135 7.24 21.11 7.24
C ASP A 135 6.48 21.01 8.59
N ALA A 136 5.98 19.81 8.90
CA ALA A 136 5.29 19.54 10.16
C ALA A 136 6.24 19.55 11.39
N ALA A 137 7.49 20.00 11.20
CA ALA A 137 8.49 20.12 12.25
C ALA A 137 8.54 21.53 12.88
N ASP A 138 7.79 22.49 12.36
CA ASP A 138 7.80 23.89 12.83
C ASP A 138 6.62 24.25 13.78
N ASP A 139 5.86 23.26 14.29
CA ASP A 139 4.81 23.44 15.30
C ASP A 139 5.22 22.87 16.68
#